data_260b5944cc9d42f2bae3048cf45e5508
#
_entry.id   260b5944cc9d42f2bae3048cf45e5508
#
_cell.length_a   1.000
_cell.length_b   1.000
_cell.length_c   1.000
_cell.angle_alpha   90.00
_cell.angle_beta   90.00
_cell.angle_gamma   90.00
#
_symmetry.space_group_name_H-M   'P 1'
#
loop_
_entity.id
_entity.type
_entity.pdbx_description
1 polymer ?
#
loop_
_entity_poly.entity_id
_entity_poly.type
_entity_poly.pdbx_seq_one_letter_code
_entity_poly.pdbx_strand_id
1 'polypeptide(L)'
;MSTTETIEKAEDGRGNAVVFEEVNIVFGDKPQLALPLMDANQSRAEIQSETGQVLGVHNCSLTVAEGEILVLMGLSGSGKSTLLRAVNALNPVVRGRVLVNDHGTMIDVTQADAKTLRRVRLSCVAMVFQQF
;
A
#
# COMPACT_ATOMS: atom_id res chain seq x y z
N MET A 1 6.74 -10.24 13.48
CA MET A 1 6.53 -11.56 12.87
C MET A 1 6.94 -11.51 11.42
N SER A 2 8.08 -12.05 11.15
CA SER A 2 8.55 -12.12 9.78
C SER A 2 7.94 -13.38 9.16
N THR A 3 6.89 -13.21 8.43
CA THR A 3 6.41 -14.26 7.57
C THR A 3 7.11 -14.13 6.23
N THR A 4 8.09 -14.97 6.01
CA THR A 4 8.45 -15.38 4.66
C THR A 4 7.30 -16.21 4.12
N GLU A 5 6.14 -15.63 4.01
CA GLU A 5 5.06 -16.31 3.34
C GLU A 5 5.40 -16.36 1.86
N THR A 6 5.41 -17.56 1.35
CA THR A 6 5.37 -17.81 -0.08
C THR A 6 4.14 -17.08 -0.59
N ILE A 7 4.36 -16.03 -1.37
CA ILE A 7 3.27 -15.32 -2.03
C ILE A 7 2.61 -16.35 -2.93
N GLU A 8 1.40 -16.78 -2.54
CA GLU A 8 0.68 -17.79 -3.30
C GLU A 8 0.41 -17.27 -4.71
N LYS A 9 0.69 -18.11 -5.69
CA LYS A 9 0.29 -17.84 -7.06
C LYS A 9 -1.23 -17.87 -7.15
N ALA A 10 -1.78 -17.09 -8.06
CA ALA A 10 -3.19 -17.18 -8.39
C ALA A 10 -3.57 -18.63 -8.74
N GLU A 11 -4.82 -19.03 -8.48
CA GLU A 11 -5.31 -20.39 -8.72
C GLU A 11 -5.08 -20.89 -10.14
N ASP A 12 -4.98 -19.98 -11.10
CA ASP A 12 -4.71 -20.28 -12.52
C ASP A 12 -3.22 -20.40 -12.86
N GLY A 13 -2.33 -20.39 -11.85
CA GLY A 13 -0.89 -20.52 -12.02
C GLY A 13 -0.16 -19.24 -12.41
N ARG A 14 -0.87 -18.11 -12.54
CA ARG A 14 -0.25 -16.81 -12.80
C ARG A 14 0.53 -16.32 -11.59
N GLY A 15 1.62 -15.59 -11.82
CA GLY A 15 2.35 -14.89 -10.78
C GLY A 15 1.58 -13.66 -10.28
N ASN A 16 2.05 -13.07 -9.19
CA ASN A 16 1.51 -11.84 -8.65
C ASN A 16 2.19 -10.63 -9.29
N ALA A 17 1.41 -9.63 -9.66
CA ALA A 17 1.93 -8.35 -10.15
C ALA A 17 2.17 -7.37 -9.00
N VAL A 18 1.21 -7.26 -8.08
CA VAL A 18 1.29 -6.37 -6.90
C VAL A 18 0.70 -7.10 -5.70
N VAL A 19 1.37 -6.96 -4.56
CA VAL A 19 0.91 -7.51 -3.28
C VAL A 19 0.92 -6.43 -2.22
N PHE A 20 -0.21 -6.24 -1.55
CA PHE A 20 -0.32 -5.39 -0.36
C PHE A 20 -0.43 -6.32 0.85
N GLU A 21 0.46 -6.18 1.81
CA GLU A 21 0.47 -6.96 3.04
C GLU A 21 0.30 -6.05 4.25
N GLU A 22 -0.86 -6.09 4.86
CA GLU A 22 -1.20 -5.34 6.07
C GLU A 22 -0.76 -3.87 6.00
N VAL A 23 -1.09 -3.22 4.89
CA VAL A 23 -0.67 -1.86 4.60
C VAL A 23 -1.42 -0.86 5.48
N ASN A 24 -0.67 -0.01 6.16
CA ASN A 24 -1.16 1.09 6.97
C ASN A 24 -0.55 2.39 6.48
N ILE A 25 -1.38 3.37 6.19
CA ILE A 25 -0.95 4.69 5.72
C ILE A 25 -1.58 5.74 6.64
N VAL A 26 -0.74 6.61 7.18
CA VAL A 26 -1.14 7.71 8.06
C VAL A 26 -0.43 8.97 7.59
N PHE A 27 -1.17 10.05 7.46
CA PHE A 27 -0.63 11.36 7.08
C PHE A 27 -0.38 12.21 8.32
N GLY A 28 0.74 12.89 8.34
CA GLY A 28 1.15 13.79 9.41
C GLY A 28 2.65 13.75 9.65
N ASP A 29 3.09 14.51 10.61
CA ASP A 29 4.51 14.62 10.96
C ASP A 29 5.02 13.46 11.85
N LYS A 30 4.10 12.82 12.59
CA LYS A 30 4.41 11.69 13.49
C LYS A 30 3.43 10.55 13.30
N PRO A 31 3.40 9.92 12.11
CA PRO A 31 2.37 8.94 11.78
C PRO A 31 2.33 7.73 12.72
N GLN A 32 3.45 7.37 13.35
CA GLN A 32 3.53 6.25 14.28
C GLN A 32 2.62 6.42 15.51
N LEU A 33 2.29 7.66 15.88
CA LEU A 33 1.41 7.93 17.02
C LEU A 33 0.00 7.37 16.82
N ALA A 34 -0.43 7.24 15.58
CA ALA A 34 -1.76 6.72 15.24
C ALA A 34 -1.86 5.20 15.40
N LEU A 35 -0.78 4.46 15.31
CA LEU A 35 -0.81 2.98 15.27
C LEU A 35 -1.49 2.34 16.48
N PRO A 36 -1.18 2.71 17.74
CA PRO A 36 -1.88 2.11 18.88
C PRO A 36 -3.38 2.38 18.88
N LEU A 37 -3.80 3.57 18.44
CA LEU A 37 -5.20 3.94 18.36
C LEU A 37 -5.93 3.18 17.25
N MET A 38 -5.25 2.99 16.12
CA MET A 38 -5.75 2.15 15.03
C MET A 38 -5.95 0.70 15.48
N ASP A 39 -4.99 0.16 16.21
CA ASP A 39 -5.06 -1.20 16.75
C ASP A 39 -6.17 -1.35 17.79
N ALA A 40 -6.52 -0.28 18.48
CA ALA A 40 -7.67 -0.22 19.40
C ALA A 40 -9.00 0.06 18.69
N ASN A 41 -9.00 0.08 17.34
CA ASN A 41 -10.18 0.36 16.50
C ASN A 41 -10.86 1.69 16.78
N GLN A 42 -10.09 2.70 17.14
CA GLN A 42 -10.61 4.05 17.27
C GLN A 42 -10.97 4.65 15.91
N SER A 43 -11.94 5.56 15.91
CA SER A 43 -12.39 6.21 14.67
C SER A 43 -11.35 7.18 14.12
N ARG A 44 -11.50 7.53 12.84
CA ARG A 44 -10.65 8.54 12.20
C ARG A 44 -10.65 9.86 12.97
N ALA A 45 -11.84 10.28 13.44
CA ALA A 45 -12.01 11.51 14.20
C ALA A 45 -11.27 11.45 15.54
N GLU A 46 -11.38 10.34 16.26
CA GLU A 46 -10.68 10.13 17.53
C GLU A 46 -9.16 10.15 17.36
N ILE A 47 -8.65 9.44 16.35
CA ILE A 47 -7.23 9.40 16.04
C ILE A 47 -6.70 10.80 15.72
N GLN A 48 -7.41 11.55 14.88
CA GLN A 48 -7.00 12.90 14.52
C GLN A 48 -7.06 13.84 15.74
N SER A 49 -8.10 13.72 16.56
CA SER A 49 -8.26 14.53 17.77
C SER A 49 -7.15 14.29 18.79
N GLU A 50 -6.76 13.02 18.99
CA GLU A 50 -5.78 12.66 20.01
C GLU A 50 -4.32 12.82 19.54
N THR A 51 -4.06 12.59 18.26
CA THR A 51 -2.68 12.53 17.73
C THR A 51 -2.34 13.66 16.76
N GLY A 52 -3.33 14.32 16.19
CA GLY A 52 -3.12 15.26 15.09
C GLY A 52 -2.81 14.57 13.76
N GLN A 53 -2.78 13.25 13.72
CA GLN A 53 -2.47 12.47 12.52
C GLN A 53 -3.76 12.05 11.81
N VAL A 54 -3.70 11.92 10.49
CA VAL A 54 -4.86 11.58 9.66
C VAL A 54 -4.72 10.16 9.14
N LEU A 55 -5.65 9.29 9.53
CA LEU A 55 -5.69 7.91 9.04
C LEU A 55 -6.04 7.86 7.55
N GLY A 56 -5.17 7.26 6.76
CA GLY A 56 -5.39 7.00 5.35
C GLY A 56 -5.92 5.59 5.10
N VAL A 57 -5.12 4.58 5.43
CA VAL A 57 -5.45 3.16 5.22
C VAL A 57 -5.08 2.36 6.46
N HIS A 58 -5.96 1.42 6.86
CA HIS A 58 -5.75 0.55 8.01
C HIS A 58 -5.79 -0.93 7.59
N ASN A 59 -4.66 -1.61 7.75
CA ASN A 59 -4.50 -3.06 7.54
C ASN A 59 -5.10 -3.57 6.24
N CYS A 60 -4.73 -2.97 5.12
CA CYS A 60 -5.19 -3.41 3.82
C CYS A 60 -4.28 -4.50 3.27
N SER A 61 -4.87 -5.66 2.97
CA SER A 61 -4.17 -6.75 2.30
C SER A 61 -4.94 -7.15 1.05
N LEU A 62 -4.25 -7.14 -0.09
CA LEU A 62 -4.82 -7.62 -1.35
C LEU A 62 -3.70 -7.99 -2.33
N THR A 63 -4.03 -8.79 -3.30
CA THR A 63 -3.09 -9.24 -4.32
C THR A 63 -3.71 -9.05 -5.70
N VAL A 64 -2.90 -8.53 -6.63
CA VAL A 64 -3.27 -8.42 -8.04
C VAL A 64 -2.37 -9.37 -8.83
N ALA A 65 -2.97 -10.33 -9.53
CA ALA A 65 -2.24 -11.27 -10.37
C ALA A 65 -1.78 -10.63 -11.67
N GLU A 66 -0.77 -11.20 -12.28
CA GLU A 66 -0.34 -10.78 -13.63
C GLU A 66 -1.50 -10.90 -14.63
N GLY A 67 -1.71 -9.85 -15.41
CA GLY A 67 -2.79 -9.80 -16.38
C GLY A 67 -4.19 -9.58 -15.80
N GLU A 68 -4.31 -9.38 -14.49
CA GLU A 68 -5.59 -9.14 -13.82
C GLU A 68 -5.94 -7.66 -13.82
N ILE A 69 -7.22 -7.35 -13.92
CA ILE A 69 -7.77 -6.02 -13.66
C ILE A 69 -8.50 -6.07 -12.33
N LEU A 70 -7.99 -5.33 -11.35
CA LEU A 70 -8.63 -5.19 -10.05
C LEU A 70 -9.28 -3.80 -9.95
N VAL A 71 -10.54 -3.75 -9.57
CA VAL A 71 -11.27 -2.49 -9.37
C VAL A 71 -11.44 -2.23 -7.88
N LEU A 72 -10.97 -1.09 -7.42
CA LEU A 72 -11.20 -0.60 -6.06
C LEU A 72 -12.43 0.29 -6.06
N MET A 73 -13.43 -0.10 -5.28
CA MET A 73 -14.71 0.60 -5.20
C MET A 73 -14.93 1.11 -3.78
N GLY A 74 -15.56 2.26 -3.66
CA GLY A 74 -15.90 2.86 -2.38
C GLY A 74 -16.22 4.34 -2.52
N LEU A 75 -16.72 4.91 -1.45
CA LEU A 75 -17.02 6.34 -1.40
C LEU A 75 -15.74 7.18 -1.39
N SER A 76 -15.87 8.45 -1.75
CA SER A 76 -14.80 9.44 -1.62
C SER A 76 -14.30 9.45 -0.17
N GLY A 77 -12.98 9.48 0.01
CA GLY A 77 -12.37 9.44 1.33
C GLY A 77 -12.21 8.05 1.94
N SER A 78 -12.53 6.97 1.20
CA SER A 78 -12.37 5.59 1.68
C SER A 78 -10.94 5.05 1.61
N GLY A 79 -10.00 5.81 1.05
CA GLY A 79 -8.60 5.42 0.95
C GLY A 79 -8.17 4.79 -0.38
N LYS A 80 -9.04 4.73 -1.39
CA LYS A 80 -8.72 4.14 -2.70
C LYS A 80 -7.49 4.76 -3.37
N SER A 81 -7.51 6.07 -3.56
CA SER A 81 -6.41 6.80 -4.18
C SER A 81 -5.16 6.78 -3.31
N THR A 82 -5.34 6.81 -1.99
CA THR A 82 -4.25 6.70 -1.03
C THR A 82 -3.51 5.38 -1.18
N LEU A 83 -4.25 4.28 -1.29
CA LEU A 83 -3.69 2.94 -1.47
C LEU A 83 -2.97 2.83 -2.82
N LEU A 84 -3.57 3.31 -3.91
CA LEU A 84 -2.96 3.27 -5.23
C LEU A 84 -1.60 3.97 -5.27
N ARG A 85 -1.49 5.13 -4.61
CA ARG A 85 -0.23 5.88 -4.55
C ARG A 85 0.85 5.21 -3.71
N ALA A 86 0.53 4.19 -2.96
CA ALA A 86 1.53 3.40 -2.24
C ALA A 86 2.31 2.45 -3.17
N VAL A 87 1.74 2.06 -4.31
CA VAL A 87 2.38 1.13 -5.26
C VAL A 87 3.66 1.70 -5.84
N ASN A 88 3.70 2.99 -6.12
CA ASN A 88 4.90 3.67 -6.61
C ASN A 88 5.58 4.50 -5.52
N ALA A 89 5.26 4.25 -4.26
CA ALA A 89 5.82 4.92 -3.08
C ALA A 89 5.60 6.44 -3.05
N LEU A 90 4.56 6.96 -3.70
CA LEU A 90 4.16 8.37 -3.57
C LEU A 90 3.59 8.65 -2.18
N ASN A 91 2.86 7.69 -1.60
CA ASN A 91 2.44 7.74 -0.21
C ASN A 91 3.27 6.74 0.60
N PRO A 92 3.95 7.19 1.66
CA PRO A 92 4.72 6.28 2.50
C PRO A 92 3.81 5.37 3.32
N VAL A 93 4.22 4.11 3.45
CA VAL A 93 3.56 3.11 4.28
C VAL A 93 4.19 3.14 5.66
N VAL A 94 3.39 3.36 6.71
CA VAL A 94 3.89 3.44 8.08
C VAL A 94 4.07 2.04 8.71
N ARG A 95 3.29 1.06 8.25
CA ARG A 95 3.38 -0.34 8.66
C ARG A 95 2.82 -1.23 7.56
N GLY A 96 3.38 -2.42 7.42
CA GLY A 96 3.09 -3.32 6.32
C GLY A 96 4.02 -3.09 5.13
N ARG A 97 3.76 -3.75 4.04
CA ARG A 97 4.60 -3.62 2.83
C ARG A 97 3.81 -3.74 1.54
N VAL A 98 4.38 -3.19 0.49
CA VAL A 98 3.87 -3.30 -0.88
C VAL A 98 4.95 -3.91 -1.74
N LEU A 99 4.64 -5.01 -2.41
CA LEU A 99 5.54 -5.70 -3.31
C LEU A 99 5.09 -5.50 -4.75
N VAL A 100 6.03 -5.19 -5.62
CA VAL A 100 5.79 -4.99 -7.06
C VAL A 100 6.68 -5.96 -7.84
N ASN A 101 6.11 -6.64 -8.81
CA ASN A 101 6.84 -7.57 -9.67
C ASN A 101 7.68 -6.82 -10.69
N ASP A 102 9.00 -7.01 -10.61
CA ASP A 102 9.97 -6.50 -11.58
C ASP A 102 10.54 -7.68 -12.34
N HIS A 103 9.90 -8.02 -13.46
CA HIS A 103 10.34 -9.11 -14.36
C HIS A 103 10.62 -10.44 -13.65
N GLY A 104 9.72 -10.82 -12.75
CA GLY A 104 9.78 -12.07 -11.99
C GLY A 104 10.36 -11.94 -10.58
N THR A 105 10.93 -10.79 -10.23
CA THR A 105 11.43 -10.50 -8.88
C THR A 105 10.50 -9.56 -8.16
N MET A 106 10.03 -9.95 -6.98
CA MET A 106 9.17 -9.09 -6.16
C MET A 106 10.03 -8.07 -5.40
N ILE A 107 9.78 -6.80 -5.65
CA ILE A 107 10.49 -5.68 -5.01
C ILE A 107 9.59 -5.08 -3.94
N ASP A 108 10.10 -4.98 -2.71
CA ASP A 108 9.43 -4.26 -1.63
C ASP A 108 9.66 -2.76 -1.80
N VAL A 109 8.67 -2.05 -2.33
CA VAL A 109 8.79 -0.60 -2.58
C VAL A 109 8.76 0.21 -1.29
N THR A 110 8.34 -0.35 -0.17
CA THR A 110 8.32 0.34 1.13
C THR A 110 9.71 0.43 1.76
N GLN A 111 10.63 -0.46 1.38
CA GLN A 111 12.00 -0.54 1.90
C GLN A 111 13.05 -0.22 0.83
N ALA A 112 12.65 0.01 -0.40
CA ALA A 112 13.57 0.19 -1.51
C ALA A 112 14.34 1.52 -1.41
N ASP A 113 15.60 1.50 -1.84
CA ASP A 113 16.41 2.72 -1.95
C ASP A 113 15.93 3.60 -3.12
N ALA A 114 16.45 4.82 -3.19
CA ALA A 114 16.04 5.79 -4.22
C ALA A 114 16.32 5.28 -5.64
N LYS A 115 17.40 4.56 -5.85
CA LYS A 115 17.77 4.00 -7.16
C LYS A 115 16.79 2.91 -7.60
N THR A 116 16.43 2.01 -6.69
CA THR A 116 15.46 0.94 -6.95
C THR A 116 14.07 1.50 -7.20
N LEU A 117 13.61 2.47 -6.41
CA LEU A 117 12.34 3.14 -6.62
C LEU A 117 12.27 3.82 -7.98
N ARG A 118 13.36 4.49 -8.38
CA ARG A 118 13.43 5.14 -9.69
C ARG A 118 13.27 4.13 -10.82
N ARG A 119 13.92 2.98 -10.72
CA ARG A 119 13.79 1.90 -11.70
C ARG A 119 12.37 1.37 -11.78
N VAL A 120 11.74 1.10 -10.63
CA VAL A 120 10.35 0.63 -10.57
C VAL A 120 9.40 1.63 -11.21
N ARG A 121 9.55 2.92 -10.91
CA ARG A 121 8.72 3.98 -11.47
C ARG A 121 8.90 4.14 -12.98
N LEU A 122 10.10 3.86 -13.51
CA LEU A 122 10.38 3.99 -14.93
C LEU A 122 9.92 2.78 -15.75
N SER A 123 9.96 1.57 -15.18
CA SER A 123 9.81 0.35 -15.96
C SER A 123 8.67 -0.58 -15.50
N CYS A 124 8.18 -0.46 -14.27
CA CYS A 124 7.23 -1.42 -13.72
C CYS A 124 5.84 -0.84 -13.48
N VAL A 125 5.74 0.44 -13.15
CA VAL A 125 4.48 1.08 -12.72
C VAL A 125 4.25 2.36 -13.49
N ALA A 126 3.05 2.51 -14.04
CA ALA A 126 2.56 3.76 -14.59
C ALA A 126 1.31 4.18 -13.83
N MET A 127 1.11 5.48 -13.65
CA MET A 127 -0.06 6.01 -12.96
C MET A 127 -0.77 7.05 -13.81
N VAL A 128 -2.08 6.92 -13.91
CA VAL A 128 -2.94 7.90 -14.54
C VAL A 128 -3.67 8.66 -13.43
N PHE A 129 -3.45 9.98 -13.40
CA PHE A 129 -4.09 10.84 -12.42
C PHE A 129 -5.45 11.30 -12.91
N GLN A 130 -6.38 11.45 -11.98
CA GLN A 130 -7.67 12.03 -12.25
C GLN A 130 -7.52 13.54 -12.35
N GLN A 131 -7.74 14.07 -13.55
CA GLN A 131 -7.75 15.51 -13.81
C GLN A 131 -9.04 15.89 -14.53
N PHE A 132 -9.64 16.94 -14.06
CA PHE A 132 -10.83 17.52 -14.68
C PHE A 132 -10.52 18.86 -15.31
#